data_70a69771ffd9c0e34876aaa4f28c8af2
#
_entry.id   70a69771ffd9c0e34876aaa4f28c8af2
#
_cell.length_a   1.000
_cell.length_b   1.000
_cell.length_c   1.000
_cell.angle_alpha   90.00
_cell.angle_beta   90.00
_cell.angle_gamma   90.00
#
_symmetry.space_group_name_H-M   'P 1'
#
loop_
_entity.id
_entity.type
_entity.pdbx_description
1 polymer ?
#
loop_
_entity_poly.entity_id
_entity_poly.type
_entity_poly.pdbx_seq_one_letter_code
_entity_poly.pdbx_strand_id
1 'polypeptide(L)'
;MKKIAVVEDNPDNRLLVRVILEPQYQVSEYASGQSTLEGLAREKPDLLLLDISLPEMDGVAVLRRIRASAELRDLPVIALTAHAMAGDREKYLGLGFDDYVTKPIVDEKVLLEAIQRNLPGGQPAPAPAPQQPGCIASGTLDQLRKLGGDSFTAEMIGVFLEYAARKIALGREAYAAGNLLGVENAIHPIKSSAGNVGARQIHELAVKIEDLARERKGESLGSLLAELDNAFQAAKPEFERIRQSLLKQ
;
A
#
# COMPACT_ATOMS: atom_id res chain seq x y z
N MET A 1 9.66 -23.95 0.55
CA MET A 1 8.70 -22.89 0.77
C MET A 1 8.81 -21.94 -0.42
N LYS A 2 7.69 -21.48 -1.00
CA LYS A 2 7.72 -20.57 -2.14
C LYS A 2 8.18 -19.18 -1.68
N LYS A 3 8.94 -18.49 -2.56
CA LYS A 3 9.50 -17.16 -2.28
C LYS A 3 8.67 -16.08 -2.94
N ILE A 4 8.18 -15.14 -2.15
CA ILE A 4 7.42 -13.97 -2.63
C ILE A 4 8.24 -12.71 -2.36
N ALA A 5 8.45 -11.91 -3.39
CA ALA A 5 9.04 -10.58 -3.22
C ALA A 5 7.91 -9.54 -3.12
N VAL A 6 8.04 -8.60 -2.19
CA VAL A 6 7.09 -7.51 -1.93
C VAL A 6 7.80 -6.18 -2.16
N VAL A 7 7.26 -5.37 -3.06
CA VAL A 7 7.75 -4.03 -3.38
C VAL A 7 6.71 -3.00 -3.00
N GLU A 8 7.00 -2.24 -1.97
CA GLU A 8 6.09 -1.26 -1.37
C GLU A 8 6.92 -0.23 -0.61
N ASP A 9 6.81 1.06 -0.93
CA ASP A 9 7.56 2.12 -0.24
C ASP A 9 6.96 2.47 1.13
N ASN A 10 5.65 2.26 1.28
CA ASN A 10 4.95 2.50 2.54
C ASN A 10 5.23 1.37 3.54
N PRO A 11 5.87 1.67 4.69
CA PRO A 11 6.24 0.66 5.67
C PRO A 11 5.04 -0.04 6.32
N ASP A 12 3.88 0.64 6.45
CA ASP A 12 2.66 0.04 7.02
C ASP A 12 2.11 -1.04 6.10
N ASN A 13 2.00 -0.72 4.79
CA ASN A 13 1.52 -1.66 3.81
C ASN A 13 2.48 -2.85 3.69
N ARG A 14 3.80 -2.58 3.70
CA ARG A 14 4.82 -3.62 3.62
C ARG A 14 4.75 -4.56 4.83
N LEU A 15 4.63 -4.00 6.05
CA LEU A 15 4.45 -4.77 7.29
C LEU A 15 3.20 -5.64 7.23
N LEU A 16 2.05 -5.07 6.81
CA LEU A 16 0.78 -5.80 6.69
C LEU A 16 0.92 -6.98 5.72
N VAL A 17 1.44 -6.74 4.52
CA VAL A 17 1.64 -7.79 3.50
C VAL A 17 2.59 -8.87 4.02
N ARG A 18 3.69 -8.50 4.67
CA ARG A 18 4.63 -9.46 5.27
C ARG A 18 3.92 -10.39 6.26
N VAL A 19 3.18 -9.84 7.22
CA VAL A 19 2.49 -10.64 8.26
C VAL A 19 1.45 -11.58 7.65
N ILE A 20 0.75 -11.16 6.59
CA ILE A 20 -0.18 -12.03 5.85
C ILE A 20 0.56 -13.21 5.20
N LEU A 21 1.76 -12.99 4.68
CA LEU A 21 2.48 -13.97 3.85
C LEU A 21 3.41 -14.91 4.63
N GLU A 22 4.08 -14.44 5.67
CA GLU A 22 5.09 -15.19 6.45
C GLU A 22 4.62 -16.57 6.93
N PRO A 23 3.34 -16.82 7.29
CA PRO A 23 2.88 -18.15 7.68
C PRO A 23 3.01 -19.22 6.58
N GLN A 24 3.01 -18.83 5.29
CA GLN A 24 2.93 -19.74 4.15
C GLN A 24 4.09 -19.60 3.16
N TYR A 25 4.79 -18.44 3.17
CA TYR A 25 5.78 -18.07 2.18
C TYR A 25 7.06 -17.52 2.81
N GLN A 26 8.17 -17.62 2.09
CA GLN A 26 9.38 -16.87 2.40
C GLN A 26 9.25 -15.49 1.74
N VAL A 27 9.38 -14.41 2.53
CA VAL A 27 9.15 -13.05 2.06
C VAL A 27 10.48 -12.29 1.94
N SER A 28 10.67 -11.63 0.80
CA SER A 28 11.74 -10.64 0.58
C SER A 28 11.11 -9.28 0.34
N GLU A 29 11.60 -8.23 1.01
CA GLU A 29 10.99 -6.91 0.99
C GLU A 29 11.91 -5.88 0.32
N TYR A 30 11.31 -5.01 -0.50
CA TYR A 30 11.99 -3.91 -1.18
C TYR A 30 11.18 -2.63 -1.02
N ALA A 31 11.84 -1.52 -0.72
CA ALA A 31 11.18 -0.22 -0.51
C ALA A 31 11.21 0.70 -1.74
N SER A 32 11.82 0.26 -2.85
CA SER A 32 11.93 1.06 -4.08
C SER A 32 12.09 0.19 -5.31
N GLY A 33 11.78 0.74 -6.48
CA GLY A 33 12.00 0.06 -7.76
C GLY A 33 13.47 -0.28 -8.01
N GLN A 34 14.40 0.60 -7.61
CA GLN A 34 15.84 0.36 -7.77
C GLN A 34 16.31 -0.82 -6.92
N SER A 35 16.00 -0.83 -5.61
CA SER A 35 16.36 -1.94 -4.71
C SER A 35 15.75 -3.27 -5.14
N THR A 36 14.55 -3.23 -5.76
CA THR A 36 13.91 -4.41 -6.34
C THR A 36 14.74 -5.01 -7.47
N LEU A 37 15.13 -4.21 -8.46
CA LEU A 37 15.89 -4.70 -9.60
C LEU A 37 17.25 -5.26 -9.18
N GLU A 38 17.91 -4.64 -8.21
CA GLU A 38 19.16 -5.14 -7.63
C GLU A 38 18.97 -6.46 -6.87
N GLY A 39 17.87 -6.59 -6.14
CA GLY A 39 17.50 -7.81 -5.41
C GLY A 39 17.17 -8.97 -6.36
N LEU A 40 16.36 -8.72 -7.38
CA LEU A 40 15.96 -9.71 -8.39
C LEU A 40 17.16 -10.25 -9.20
N ALA A 41 18.19 -9.42 -9.41
CA ALA A 41 19.45 -9.85 -10.06
C ALA A 41 20.27 -10.83 -9.20
N ARG A 42 20.08 -10.82 -7.88
CA ARG A 42 20.77 -11.72 -6.94
C ARG A 42 19.97 -12.99 -6.68
N GLU A 43 18.67 -12.85 -6.54
CA GLU A 43 17.77 -13.95 -6.20
C GLU A 43 16.41 -13.77 -6.86
N LYS A 44 16.02 -14.70 -7.72
CA LYS A 44 14.72 -14.71 -8.39
C LYS A 44 13.66 -15.30 -7.46
N PRO A 45 12.59 -14.57 -7.11
CA PRO A 45 11.46 -15.13 -6.37
C PRO A 45 10.56 -15.98 -7.28
N ASP A 46 9.60 -16.68 -6.68
CA ASP A 46 8.54 -17.40 -7.42
C ASP A 46 7.44 -16.46 -7.90
N LEU A 47 7.23 -15.29 -7.22
CA LEU A 47 6.24 -14.28 -7.56
C LEU A 47 6.65 -12.92 -6.97
N LEU A 48 6.28 -11.85 -7.65
CA LEU A 48 6.49 -10.46 -7.24
C LEU A 48 5.16 -9.76 -7.00
N LEU A 49 4.99 -9.17 -5.82
CA LEU A 49 3.95 -8.18 -5.53
C LEU A 49 4.57 -6.80 -5.71
N LEU A 50 4.01 -5.98 -6.59
CA LEU A 50 4.62 -4.72 -7.02
C LEU A 50 3.64 -3.56 -6.88
N ASP A 51 3.93 -2.63 -5.98
CA ASP A 51 3.20 -1.37 -5.92
C ASP A 51 3.43 -0.57 -7.21
N ILE A 52 2.33 -0.06 -7.76
CA ILE A 52 2.37 0.80 -8.95
C ILE A 52 2.89 2.19 -8.60
N SER A 53 2.54 2.71 -7.42
CA SER A 53 2.79 4.10 -7.02
C SER A 53 4.10 4.28 -6.26
N LEU A 54 5.19 3.69 -6.74
CA LEU A 54 6.51 3.86 -6.15
C LEU A 54 7.11 5.23 -6.47
N PRO A 55 7.87 5.84 -5.52
CA PRO A 55 8.62 7.05 -5.78
C PRO A 55 9.79 6.80 -6.75
N GLU A 56 10.24 7.86 -7.44
CA GLU A 56 11.36 7.86 -8.39
C GLU A 56 11.19 6.97 -9.62
N MET A 57 10.91 5.69 -9.43
CA MET A 57 10.67 4.71 -10.50
C MET A 57 9.35 3.99 -10.21
N ASP A 58 8.29 4.34 -10.96
CA ASP A 58 6.97 3.72 -10.80
C ASP A 58 6.99 2.19 -11.09
N GLY A 59 5.99 1.48 -10.56
CA GLY A 59 5.91 0.03 -10.71
C GLY A 59 5.80 -0.42 -12.16
N VAL A 60 5.23 0.40 -13.07
CA VAL A 60 5.16 0.09 -14.50
C VAL A 60 6.55 0.13 -15.13
N ALA A 61 7.40 1.10 -14.74
CA ALA A 61 8.79 1.17 -15.22
C ALA A 61 9.62 -0.03 -14.69
N VAL A 62 9.40 -0.45 -13.45
CA VAL A 62 10.02 -1.68 -12.89
C VAL A 62 9.57 -2.90 -13.70
N LEU A 63 8.26 -3.07 -13.93
CA LEU A 63 7.71 -4.18 -14.71
C LEU A 63 8.31 -4.25 -16.12
N ARG A 64 8.42 -3.10 -16.81
CA ARG A 64 9.01 -3.05 -18.16
C ARG A 64 10.46 -3.57 -18.16
N ARG A 65 11.26 -3.25 -17.15
CA ARG A 65 12.63 -3.77 -17.00
C ARG A 65 12.64 -5.26 -16.74
N ILE A 66 11.73 -5.76 -15.89
CA ILE A 66 11.54 -7.20 -15.63
C ILE A 66 11.21 -7.93 -16.93
N ARG A 67 10.23 -7.44 -17.71
CA ARG A 67 9.81 -8.07 -18.96
C ARG A 67 10.87 -8.00 -20.07
N ALA A 68 11.76 -7.01 -20.03
CA ALA A 68 12.91 -6.90 -20.95
C ALA A 68 14.07 -7.86 -20.59
N SER A 69 14.13 -8.38 -19.36
CA SER A 69 15.16 -9.34 -18.94
C SER A 69 14.82 -10.75 -19.40
N ALA A 70 15.77 -11.43 -20.05
CA ALA A 70 15.58 -12.82 -20.47
C ALA A 70 15.34 -13.78 -19.29
N GLU A 71 15.89 -13.49 -18.12
CA GLU A 71 15.80 -14.32 -16.92
C GLU A 71 14.52 -14.07 -16.11
N LEU A 72 13.96 -12.84 -16.18
CA LEU A 72 12.85 -12.40 -15.36
C LEU A 72 11.53 -12.22 -16.11
N ARG A 73 11.53 -12.29 -17.44
CA ARG A 73 10.34 -12.01 -18.27
C ARG A 73 9.11 -12.85 -17.92
N ASP A 74 9.35 -14.09 -17.47
CA ASP A 74 8.30 -15.05 -17.10
C ASP A 74 8.00 -15.05 -15.58
N LEU A 75 8.58 -14.11 -14.81
CA LEU A 75 8.28 -13.94 -13.41
C LEU A 75 6.85 -13.44 -13.25
N PRO A 76 5.96 -14.15 -12.52
CA PRO A 76 4.63 -13.65 -12.21
C PRO A 76 4.70 -12.35 -11.40
N VAL A 77 4.00 -11.31 -11.85
CA VAL A 77 3.97 -9.98 -11.21
C VAL A 77 2.54 -9.54 -10.97
N ILE A 78 2.14 -9.42 -9.71
CA ILE A 78 0.84 -8.91 -9.30
C ILE A 78 0.98 -7.44 -8.92
N ALA A 79 0.13 -6.57 -9.52
CA ALA A 79 0.09 -5.17 -9.17
C ALA A 79 -0.60 -4.94 -7.83
N LEU A 80 -0.02 -4.12 -6.95
CA LEU A 80 -0.70 -3.53 -5.81
C LEU A 80 -1.12 -2.10 -6.18
N THR A 81 -2.41 -1.79 -6.12
CA THR A 81 -2.93 -0.50 -6.61
C THR A 81 -3.94 0.13 -5.65
N ALA A 82 -3.89 1.46 -5.49
CA ALA A 82 -4.89 2.21 -4.74
C ALA A 82 -6.18 2.49 -5.55
N HIS A 83 -6.24 2.10 -6.83
CA HIS A 83 -7.37 2.34 -7.72
C HIS A 83 -8.06 1.04 -8.08
N ALA A 84 -9.40 1.04 -8.00
CA ALA A 84 -10.26 -0.09 -8.31
C ALA A 84 -11.49 0.37 -9.11
N MET A 85 -11.26 1.01 -10.26
CA MET A 85 -12.37 1.40 -11.14
C MET A 85 -12.70 0.29 -12.14
N ALA A 86 -13.91 0.31 -12.67
CA ALA A 86 -14.28 -0.58 -13.78
C ALA A 86 -13.34 -0.33 -14.97
N GLY A 87 -12.66 -1.39 -15.45
CA GLY A 87 -11.67 -1.30 -16.53
C GLY A 87 -10.20 -1.26 -16.09
N ASP A 88 -9.91 -1.06 -14.81
CA ASP A 88 -8.52 -1.06 -14.32
C ASP A 88 -7.87 -2.44 -14.47
N ARG A 89 -8.64 -3.52 -14.41
CA ARG A 89 -8.12 -4.88 -14.63
C ARG A 89 -7.51 -5.01 -16.03
N GLU A 90 -8.27 -4.66 -17.07
CA GLU A 90 -7.81 -4.71 -18.45
C GLU A 90 -6.60 -3.82 -18.70
N LYS A 91 -6.56 -2.66 -18.01
CA LYS A 91 -5.43 -1.73 -18.05
C LYS A 91 -4.16 -2.38 -17.48
N TYR A 92 -4.20 -2.99 -16.30
CA TYR A 92 -3.02 -3.59 -15.70
C TYR A 92 -2.54 -4.84 -16.43
N LEU A 93 -3.46 -5.69 -16.88
CA LEU A 93 -3.13 -6.83 -17.74
C LEU A 93 -2.53 -6.36 -19.08
N GLY A 94 -3.06 -5.31 -19.68
CA GLY A 94 -2.53 -4.69 -20.89
C GLY A 94 -1.13 -4.08 -20.73
N LEU A 95 -0.75 -3.69 -19.50
CA LEU A 95 0.60 -3.23 -19.18
C LEU A 95 1.61 -4.38 -18.99
N GLY A 96 1.13 -5.64 -18.88
CA GLY A 96 1.95 -6.84 -18.72
C GLY A 96 2.03 -7.38 -17.28
N PHE A 97 1.18 -6.90 -16.36
CA PHE A 97 0.96 -7.57 -15.07
C PHE A 97 0.15 -8.85 -15.27
N ASP A 98 0.35 -9.84 -14.41
CA ASP A 98 -0.38 -11.11 -14.48
C ASP A 98 -1.71 -11.04 -13.71
N ASP A 99 -1.78 -10.20 -12.65
CA ASP A 99 -2.98 -9.95 -11.85
C ASP A 99 -2.85 -8.62 -11.10
N TYR A 100 -3.87 -8.25 -10.32
CA TYR A 100 -3.82 -7.06 -9.46
C TYR A 100 -4.58 -7.28 -8.14
N VAL A 101 -4.17 -6.55 -7.09
CA VAL A 101 -4.85 -6.47 -5.79
C VAL A 101 -4.98 -5.01 -5.39
N THR A 102 -6.17 -4.63 -4.92
CA THR A 102 -6.45 -3.24 -4.51
C THR A 102 -6.06 -2.97 -3.07
N LYS A 103 -5.52 -1.78 -2.81
CA LYS A 103 -5.22 -1.26 -1.47
C LYS A 103 -6.35 -0.35 -0.98
N PRO A 104 -6.69 -0.33 0.34
CA PRO A 104 -6.08 -1.12 1.40
C PRO A 104 -6.44 -2.62 1.31
N ILE A 105 -5.52 -3.49 1.75
CA ILE A 105 -5.76 -4.95 1.78
C ILE A 105 -6.59 -5.26 3.02
N VAL A 106 -7.91 -5.16 2.87
CA VAL A 106 -8.89 -5.36 3.96
C VAL A 106 -9.15 -6.85 4.23
N ASP A 107 -9.12 -7.67 3.17
CA ASP A 107 -9.30 -9.11 3.25
C ASP A 107 -8.05 -9.84 2.76
N GLU A 108 -7.36 -10.51 3.69
CA GLU A 108 -6.15 -11.30 3.42
C GLU A 108 -6.38 -12.38 2.35
N LYS A 109 -7.59 -12.94 2.28
CA LYS A 109 -7.95 -14.00 1.32
C LYS A 109 -7.77 -13.53 -0.12
N VAL A 110 -8.12 -12.28 -0.42
CA VAL A 110 -8.00 -11.74 -1.77
C VAL A 110 -6.55 -11.74 -2.23
N LEU A 111 -5.62 -11.33 -1.35
CA LEU A 111 -4.19 -11.36 -1.63
C LEU A 111 -3.68 -12.79 -1.79
N LEU A 112 -4.03 -13.68 -0.85
CA LEU A 112 -3.60 -15.07 -0.87
C LEU A 112 -4.13 -15.83 -2.10
N GLU A 113 -5.38 -15.62 -2.47
CA GLU A 113 -5.97 -16.22 -3.67
C GLU A 113 -5.30 -15.70 -4.96
N ALA A 114 -5.00 -14.40 -5.04
CA ALA A 114 -4.28 -13.84 -6.18
C ALA A 114 -2.88 -14.47 -6.31
N ILE A 115 -2.16 -14.63 -5.22
CA ILE A 115 -0.85 -15.30 -5.20
C ILE A 115 -0.98 -16.76 -5.62
N GLN A 116 -1.92 -17.51 -5.06
CA GLN A 116 -2.13 -18.93 -5.38
C GLN A 116 -2.44 -19.16 -6.85
N ARG A 117 -3.27 -18.29 -7.47
CA ARG A 117 -3.58 -18.36 -8.92
C ARG A 117 -2.36 -18.17 -9.81
N ASN A 118 -1.46 -17.30 -9.40
CA ASN A 118 -0.33 -16.87 -10.23
C ASN A 118 0.98 -17.61 -9.92
N LEU A 119 1.04 -18.40 -8.85
CA LEU A 119 2.19 -19.27 -8.58
C LEU A 119 2.24 -20.43 -9.59
N PRO A 120 3.45 -20.87 -9.99
CA PRO A 120 3.62 -22.05 -10.85
C PRO A 120 2.92 -23.28 -10.27
N GLY A 121 1.93 -23.83 -10.99
CA GLY A 121 1.08 -24.95 -10.55
C GLY A 121 -0.24 -24.54 -9.91
N GLY A 122 -0.56 -23.25 -9.86
CA GLY A 122 -1.85 -22.74 -9.39
C GLY A 122 -2.99 -23.06 -10.35
N GLN A 123 -4.20 -23.30 -9.82
CA GLN A 123 -5.39 -23.45 -10.65
C GLN A 123 -5.97 -22.06 -10.99
N PRO A 124 -6.41 -21.83 -12.23
CA PRO A 124 -7.11 -20.60 -12.56
C PRO A 124 -8.47 -20.56 -11.86
N ALA A 125 -8.57 -19.83 -10.78
CA ALA A 125 -9.85 -19.46 -10.18
C ALA A 125 -10.38 -18.18 -10.87
N PRO A 126 -11.70 -17.97 -10.95
CA PRO A 126 -12.24 -16.73 -11.48
C PRO A 126 -11.70 -15.54 -10.67
N ALA A 127 -11.26 -14.50 -11.39
CA ALA A 127 -10.78 -13.28 -10.77
C ALA A 127 -11.86 -12.72 -9.82
N PRO A 128 -11.50 -12.23 -8.62
CA PRO A 128 -12.46 -11.62 -7.72
C PRO A 128 -13.12 -10.41 -8.42
N ALA A 129 -14.42 -10.24 -8.17
CA ALA A 129 -15.12 -9.05 -8.62
C ALA A 129 -14.43 -7.80 -8.04
N PRO A 130 -14.42 -6.66 -8.77
CA PRO A 130 -13.83 -5.43 -8.28
C PRO A 130 -14.44 -5.10 -6.92
N GLN A 131 -13.59 -5.06 -5.90
CA GLN A 131 -14.01 -4.66 -4.56
C GLN A 131 -14.26 -3.15 -4.62
N GLN A 132 -15.47 -2.74 -4.23
CA GLN A 132 -15.75 -1.34 -3.98
C GLN A 132 -14.83 -0.88 -2.84
N PRO A 133 -14.28 0.36 -2.89
CA PRO A 133 -13.51 0.91 -1.79
C PRO A 133 -14.36 0.84 -0.53
N GLY A 134 -14.05 -0.12 0.32
CA GLY A 134 -14.81 -0.41 1.53
C GLY A 134 -14.77 0.81 2.44
N CYS A 135 -15.95 1.26 2.89
CA CYS A 135 -16.01 2.12 4.06
C CYS A 135 -15.18 1.47 5.15
N ILE A 136 -14.17 2.20 5.67
CA ILE A 136 -13.35 1.74 6.78
C ILE A 136 -14.31 1.43 7.93
N ALA A 137 -14.49 0.15 8.22
CA ALA A 137 -15.48 -0.32 9.16
C ALA A 137 -14.95 -0.16 10.61
N SER A 138 -15.85 0.16 11.53
CA SER A 138 -15.66 -0.12 12.94
C SER A 138 -15.26 -1.58 13.10
N GLY A 139 -14.01 -1.84 13.55
CA GLY A 139 -13.47 -3.20 13.66
C GLY A 139 -12.14 -3.44 12.95
N THR A 140 -11.58 -2.44 12.26
CA THR A 140 -10.27 -2.58 11.58
C THR A 140 -9.17 -3.03 12.54
N LEU A 141 -9.10 -2.45 13.74
CA LEU A 141 -8.11 -2.87 14.75
C LEU A 141 -8.37 -4.31 15.25
N ASP A 142 -9.64 -4.73 15.33
CA ASP A 142 -9.98 -6.11 15.69
C ASP A 142 -9.57 -7.10 14.57
N GLN A 143 -9.61 -6.69 13.31
CA GLN A 143 -9.10 -7.49 12.20
C GLN A 143 -7.58 -7.62 12.28
N LEU A 144 -6.84 -6.53 12.54
CA LEU A 144 -5.40 -6.57 12.75
C LEU A 144 -5.02 -7.49 13.93
N ARG A 145 -5.78 -7.42 15.04
CA ARG A 145 -5.58 -8.33 16.19
C ARG A 145 -5.81 -9.80 15.84
N LYS A 146 -6.80 -10.11 15.02
CA LYS A 146 -7.05 -11.47 14.55
C LYS A 146 -5.94 -11.97 13.62
N LEU A 147 -5.35 -11.07 12.83
CA LEU A 147 -4.30 -11.39 11.86
C LEU A 147 -2.96 -11.66 12.54
N GLY A 148 -2.50 -10.77 13.39
CA GLY A 148 -1.14 -10.82 13.97
C GLY A 148 -1.07 -10.60 15.48
N GLY A 149 -2.21 -10.56 16.18
CA GLY A 149 -2.29 -10.34 17.63
C GLY A 149 -2.07 -8.90 18.06
N ASP A 150 -1.96 -8.73 19.38
CA ASP A 150 -1.87 -7.41 20.01
C ASP A 150 -0.54 -6.71 19.70
N SER A 151 0.58 -7.45 19.70
CA SER A 151 1.91 -6.90 19.40
C SER A 151 1.97 -6.35 17.95
N PHE A 152 1.47 -7.10 16.99
CA PHE A 152 1.39 -6.65 15.60
C PHE A 152 0.50 -5.41 15.43
N THR A 153 -0.67 -5.40 16.08
CA THR A 153 -1.58 -4.25 16.04
C THR A 153 -0.92 -2.99 16.63
N ALA A 154 -0.20 -3.15 17.72
CA ALA A 154 0.56 -2.06 18.35
C ALA A 154 1.70 -1.55 17.45
N GLU A 155 2.38 -2.45 16.74
CA GLU A 155 3.43 -2.10 15.76
C GLU A 155 2.82 -1.33 14.57
N MET A 156 1.73 -1.81 13.98
CA MET A 156 1.00 -1.13 12.90
C MET A 156 0.58 0.29 13.27
N ILE A 157 0.02 0.49 14.47
CA ILE A 157 -0.32 1.82 14.98
C ILE A 157 0.94 2.69 15.08
N GLY A 158 2.04 2.15 15.60
CA GLY A 158 3.30 2.90 15.74
C GLY A 158 3.85 3.36 14.41
N VAL A 159 3.95 2.45 13.44
CA VAL A 159 4.44 2.75 12.08
C VAL A 159 3.54 3.78 11.40
N PHE A 160 2.20 3.63 11.50
CA PHE A 160 1.24 4.61 10.99
C PHE A 160 1.49 6.01 11.55
N LEU A 161 1.61 6.15 12.88
CA LEU A 161 1.79 7.46 13.52
C LEU A 161 3.07 8.16 13.06
N GLU A 162 4.19 7.44 12.95
CA GLU A 162 5.46 8.00 12.49
C GLU A 162 5.42 8.36 11.00
N TYR A 163 4.90 7.45 10.19
CA TYR A 163 4.86 7.62 8.76
C TYR A 163 3.92 8.74 8.32
N ALA A 164 2.69 8.77 8.85
CA ALA A 164 1.70 9.80 8.55
C ALA A 164 2.18 11.19 8.97
N ALA A 165 2.77 11.34 10.16
CA ALA A 165 3.33 12.62 10.62
C ALA A 165 4.35 13.18 9.62
N ARG A 166 5.30 12.35 9.20
CA ARG A 166 6.33 12.73 8.22
C ARG A 166 5.74 13.11 6.87
N LYS A 167 4.80 12.32 6.37
CA LYS A 167 4.17 12.53 5.05
C LYS A 167 3.29 13.78 5.03
N ILE A 168 2.55 14.07 6.10
CA ILE A 168 1.77 15.32 6.25
C ILE A 168 2.71 16.54 6.22
N ALA A 169 3.83 16.50 6.94
CA ALA A 169 4.82 17.57 6.92
C ALA A 169 5.38 17.81 5.51
N LEU A 170 5.81 16.74 4.81
CA LEU A 170 6.28 16.84 3.42
C LEU A 170 5.21 17.39 2.46
N GLY A 171 3.95 17.01 2.62
CA GLY A 171 2.84 17.55 1.81
C GLY A 171 2.67 19.05 2.01
N ARG A 172 2.78 19.54 3.25
CA ARG A 172 2.72 20.97 3.57
C ARG A 172 3.91 21.76 3.02
N GLU A 173 5.12 21.20 3.13
CA GLU A 173 6.33 21.77 2.53
C GLU A 173 6.22 21.86 1.01
N ALA A 174 5.77 20.79 0.35
CA ALA A 174 5.54 20.77 -1.09
C ALA A 174 4.50 21.81 -1.52
N TYR A 175 3.41 21.97 -0.77
CA TYR A 175 2.40 22.99 -1.04
C TYR A 175 2.97 24.41 -0.91
N ALA A 176 3.72 24.68 0.16
CA ALA A 176 4.37 25.97 0.35
C ALA A 176 5.37 26.32 -0.78
N ALA A 177 5.98 25.32 -1.39
CA ALA A 177 6.86 25.47 -2.56
C ALA A 177 6.09 25.52 -3.91
N GLY A 178 4.75 25.48 -3.91
CA GLY A 178 3.93 25.45 -5.13
C GLY A 178 4.03 24.14 -5.91
N ASN A 179 4.58 23.07 -5.32
CA ASN A 179 4.81 21.77 -5.95
C ASN A 179 3.61 20.84 -5.71
N LEU A 180 2.57 20.93 -6.56
CA LEU A 180 1.36 20.11 -6.43
C LEU A 180 1.62 18.62 -6.64
N LEU A 181 2.57 18.24 -7.51
CA LEU A 181 2.99 16.84 -7.67
C LEU A 181 3.65 16.32 -6.38
N GLY A 182 4.44 17.15 -5.71
CA GLY A 182 5.02 16.83 -4.41
C GLY A 182 3.95 16.61 -3.34
N VAL A 183 2.85 17.40 -3.36
CA VAL A 183 1.69 17.20 -2.48
C VAL A 183 1.03 15.85 -2.77
N GLU A 184 0.73 15.54 -4.03
CA GLU A 184 0.14 14.26 -4.45
C GLU A 184 0.99 13.08 -3.94
N ASN A 185 2.29 13.08 -4.24
CA ASN A 185 3.22 12.02 -3.84
C ASN A 185 3.37 11.87 -2.32
N ALA A 186 3.25 12.96 -1.57
CA ALA A 186 3.33 12.91 -0.11
C ALA A 186 2.03 12.37 0.52
N ILE A 187 0.86 12.72 -0.02
CA ILE A 187 -0.43 12.41 0.58
C ILE A 187 -0.99 11.06 0.11
N HIS A 188 -0.69 10.66 -1.13
CA HIS A 188 -1.13 9.39 -1.71
C HIS A 188 -0.96 8.18 -0.76
N PRO A 189 0.21 7.92 -0.15
CA PRO A 189 0.39 6.75 0.71
C PRO A 189 -0.40 6.82 2.02
N ILE A 190 -0.81 8.03 2.48
CA ILE A 190 -1.59 8.19 3.72
C ILE A 190 -2.95 7.52 3.62
N LYS A 191 -3.54 7.44 2.43
CA LYS A 191 -4.85 6.79 2.24
C LYS A 191 -4.83 5.33 2.71
N SER A 192 -3.90 4.54 2.20
CA SER A 192 -3.78 3.13 2.58
C SER A 192 -3.36 2.97 4.04
N SER A 193 -2.37 3.74 4.51
CA SER A 193 -1.94 3.73 5.92
C SER A 193 -3.10 4.01 6.88
N ALA A 194 -3.86 5.08 6.64
CA ALA A 194 -5.02 5.45 7.45
C ALA A 194 -6.12 4.37 7.39
N GLY A 195 -6.30 3.76 6.21
CA GLY A 195 -7.20 2.64 6.01
C GLY A 195 -6.84 1.42 6.83
N ASN A 196 -5.57 1.05 6.85
CA ASN A 196 -5.06 -0.11 7.56
C ASN A 196 -5.28 -0.06 9.09
N VAL A 197 -5.34 1.14 9.68
CA VAL A 197 -5.57 1.32 11.12
C VAL A 197 -6.97 1.85 11.46
N GLY A 198 -7.83 2.07 10.45
CA GLY A 198 -9.19 2.57 10.64
C GLY A 198 -9.28 4.08 10.94
N ALA A 199 -8.27 4.87 10.59
CA ALA A 199 -8.25 6.33 10.75
C ALA A 199 -9.10 7.03 9.67
N ARG A 200 -10.41 6.86 9.73
CA ARG A 200 -11.38 7.22 8.68
C ARG A 200 -11.28 8.68 8.23
N GLN A 201 -11.28 9.64 9.17
CA GLN A 201 -11.24 11.05 8.83
C GLN A 201 -9.95 11.43 8.09
N ILE A 202 -8.82 10.86 8.51
CA ILE A 202 -7.50 11.06 7.88
C ILE A 202 -7.52 10.49 6.46
N HIS A 203 -8.09 9.28 6.27
CA HIS A 203 -8.27 8.67 4.95
C HIS A 203 -9.10 9.54 4.01
N GLU A 204 -10.29 10.00 4.46
CA GLU A 204 -11.20 10.83 3.65
C GLU A 204 -10.55 12.15 3.22
N LEU A 205 -9.80 12.79 4.11
CA LEU A 205 -9.06 14.02 3.81
C LEU A 205 -7.92 13.76 2.84
N ALA A 206 -7.17 12.67 3.02
CA ALA A 206 -6.08 12.31 2.11
C ALA A 206 -6.58 12.05 0.69
N VAL A 207 -7.74 11.37 0.53
CA VAL A 207 -8.39 11.18 -0.78
C VAL A 207 -8.70 12.53 -1.44
N LYS A 208 -9.38 13.45 -0.73
CA LYS A 208 -9.74 14.77 -1.27
C LYS A 208 -8.52 15.59 -1.68
N ILE A 209 -7.47 15.59 -0.86
CA ILE A 209 -6.23 16.33 -1.14
C ILE A 209 -5.54 15.76 -2.38
N GLU A 210 -5.43 14.45 -2.49
CA GLU A 210 -4.82 13.81 -3.64
C GLU A 210 -5.56 14.12 -4.94
N ASP A 211 -6.91 14.03 -4.94
CA ASP A 211 -7.72 14.31 -6.12
C ASP A 211 -7.54 15.77 -6.59
N LEU A 212 -7.58 16.74 -5.66
CA LEU A 212 -7.36 18.14 -5.98
C LEU A 212 -5.92 18.44 -6.46
N ALA A 213 -4.92 17.80 -5.87
CA ALA A 213 -3.53 17.95 -6.28
C ALA A 213 -3.32 17.41 -7.72
N ARG A 214 -3.91 16.25 -8.04
CA ARG A 214 -3.91 15.64 -9.37
C ARG A 214 -4.62 16.49 -10.41
N GLU A 215 -5.75 17.11 -10.04
CA GLU A 215 -6.50 18.05 -10.91
C GLU A 215 -5.85 19.43 -10.99
N ARG A 216 -4.73 19.66 -10.29
CA ARG A 216 -4.00 20.94 -10.20
C ARG A 216 -4.86 22.09 -9.65
N LYS A 217 -5.84 21.80 -8.81
CA LYS A 217 -6.71 22.77 -8.12
C LYS A 217 -6.10 23.18 -6.77
N GLY A 218 -5.11 24.07 -6.79
CA GLY A 218 -4.33 24.46 -5.62
C GLY A 218 -5.04 25.30 -4.56
N GLU A 219 -6.11 26.02 -4.91
CA GLU A 219 -6.72 27.06 -4.05
C GLU A 219 -7.23 26.51 -2.70
N SER A 220 -7.82 25.32 -2.67
CA SER A 220 -8.36 24.69 -1.45
C SER A 220 -7.40 23.77 -0.72
N LEU A 221 -6.23 23.48 -1.31
CA LEU A 221 -5.29 22.48 -0.75
C LEU A 221 -4.70 22.91 0.58
N GLY A 222 -4.41 24.22 0.76
CA GLY A 222 -3.82 24.73 2.00
C GLY A 222 -4.72 24.51 3.22
N SER A 223 -6.04 24.76 3.08
CA SER A 223 -7.01 24.52 4.14
C SER A 223 -7.20 23.03 4.44
N LEU A 224 -7.26 22.21 3.40
CA LEU A 224 -7.40 20.75 3.57
C LEU A 224 -6.15 20.09 4.18
N LEU A 225 -4.95 20.55 3.83
CA LEU A 225 -3.71 20.08 4.47
C LEU A 225 -3.65 20.47 5.96
N ALA A 226 -4.15 21.67 6.30
CA ALA A 226 -4.26 22.07 7.71
C ALA A 226 -5.33 21.24 8.45
N GLU A 227 -6.46 20.94 7.80
CA GLU A 227 -7.50 20.07 8.36
C GLU A 227 -6.98 18.64 8.57
N LEU A 228 -6.22 18.10 7.61
CA LEU A 228 -5.57 16.78 7.72
C LEU A 228 -4.60 16.73 8.91
N ASP A 229 -3.76 17.75 9.07
CA ASP A 229 -2.84 17.85 10.21
C ASP A 229 -3.60 17.91 11.54
N ASN A 230 -4.64 18.75 11.63
CA ASN A 230 -5.49 18.84 12.83
C ASN A 230 -6.18 17.50 13.15
N ALA A 231 -6.72 16.81 12.15
CA ALA A 231 -7.35 15.51 12.33
C ALA A 231 -6.34 14.46 12.82
N PHE A 232 -5.11 14.49 12.29
CA PHE A 232 -4.02 13.63 12.74
C PHE A 232 -3.62 13.93 14.19
N GLN A 233 -3.42 15.20 14.56
CA GLN A 233 -3.06 15.59 15.93
C GLN A 233 -4.17 15.24 16.94
N ALA A 234 -5.43 15.33 16.54
CA ALA A 234 -6.57 14.93 17.37
C ALA A 234 -6.65 13.41 17.59
N ALA A 235 -6.36 12.61 16.55
CA ALA A 235 -6.41 11.16 16.61
C ALA A 235 -5.21 10.53 17.32
N LYS A 236 -4.05 11.17 17.25
CA LYS A 236 -2.76 10.65 17.78
C LYS A 236 -2.83 10.18 19.23
N PRO A 237 -3.35 10.96 20.20
CA PRO A 237 -3.40 10.54 21.61
C PRO A 237 -4.25 9.28 21.82
N GLU A 238 -5.31 9.09 21.03
CA GLU A 238 -6.16 7.91 21.11
C GLU A 238 -5.42 6.67 20.61
N PHE A 239 -4.77 6.76 19.45
CA PHE A 239 -3.95 5.68 18.93
C PHE A 239 -2.79 5.32 19.86
N GLU A 240 -2.12 6.29 20.45
CA GLU A 240 -1.06 6.05 21.44
C GLU A 240 -1.59 5.33 22.69
N ARG A 241 -2.76 5.71 23.19
CA ARG A 241 -3.42 5.03 24.31
C ARG A 241 -3.77 3.58 23.98
N ILE A 242 -4.35 3.33 22.78
CA ILE A 242 -4.66 1.99 22.32
C ILE A 242 -3.38 1.16 22.21
N ARG A 243 -2.34 1.69 21.55
CA ARG A 243 -1.03 1.05 21.41
C ARG A 243 -0.45 0.65 22.77
N GLN A 244 -0.46 1.56 23.75
CA GLN A 244 0.03 1.27 25.09
C GLN A 244 -0.78 0.20 25.82
N SER A 245 -2.10 0.13 25.58
CA SER A 245 -2.95 -0.91 26.18
C SER A 245 -2.66 -2.30 25.61
N LEU A 246 -2.36 -2.38 24.31
CA LEU A 246 -2.01 -3.62 23.62
C LEU A 246 -0.64 -4.19 24.04
N LEU A 247 0.32 -3.30 24.37
CA LEU A 247 1.67 -3.70 24.82
C LEU A 247 1.76 -4.11 26.29
N LYS A 248 0.70 -3.90 27.08
CA LYS A 248 0.67 -4.24 28.52
C LYS A 248 0.01 -5.60 28.80
N GLN A 249 -0.55 -6.25 27.79
CA GLN A 249 -1.14 -7.58 27.89
C GLN A 249 -0.13 -8.65 27.48
#